data_41574dd73d64a7a6ec17d7e1bbd2002a
#
_entry.id   41574dd73d64a7a6ec17d7e1bbd2002a
#
_cell.length_a   1.000
_cell.length_b   1.000
_cell.length_c   1.000
_cell.angle_alpha   90.00
_cell.angle_beta   90.00
_cell.angle_gamma   90.00
#
_symmetry.space_group_name_H-M   'P 1'
#
loop_
_entity.id
_entity.type
_entity.pdbx_description
1 polymer ?
#
loop_
_entity_poly.entity_id
_entity_poly.type
_entity_poly.pdbx_seq_one_letter_code
_entity_poly.pdbx_strand_id
1 'polypeptide(L)'
;MNPRSSRPGKAKRQRGFTIRTRLVAFLSVFVLVGILGRLVWIQGLDASQIASRALAGRLVTQPLPADRGVILGADGTVLADNADRYQIVVDQVNVAAYKDEDDNPLGAWGAAKAMAPILGTEAGLILPKLSGDKRWNPVATGITSEVWREIQELEIPGITAEKYTVRSYPSGAVAGNLIGWVGSDGVPLAGLELQHQKQLQGKDGSRQFEKGLKGDIIPLGENDTTPPVNGTGLELTIDPQIQMFAQRSIAEAVKKHNAEWGTVVIEEIGTGRLLAVAQAPTVDPNNPGGVGGPDRGARAFTDPVEPGSTGKAITAAALIEEGLVTPESKFTVPDKWKAPNGEEFRDSSNHDDEKLTFSGIIEKSSNTGTLMAGQKLSLQQRYDYLKKFGLGESSGIDFPGAAKGIVHPYDKWDGRTEYTVMFGQGLSATTLQSASVFATLGNGGVRVPQQLVKGTVSDSGRVSEIPPKEGTRVVSEETADSVGTMLEAAVAEGTGTSAQIKGYRVAGKTGTAQIAAGKDRESGYTANFSGFAPAENPKVAVSVTLQRPTKGYYGGTSAAPVFSEVTGYALRQMGVAPSTEEPKLIPKEWK
;
A
#
# COMPACT_ATOMS: atom_id res chain seq x y z
N MET A 1 -94.99 79.97 -51.44
CA MET A 1 -93.62 80.25 -51.97
C MET A 1 -92.59 79.67 -51.04
N ASN A 2 -91.81 78.82 -51.55
CA ASN A 2 -90.81 78.00 -50.86
C ASN A 2 -89.57 78.81 -50.49
N PRO A 3 -88.91 78.44 -49.42
CA PRO A 3 -87.47 78.28 -49.54
C PRO A 3 -86.93 77.01 -48.92
N ARG A 4 -85.89 76.53 -49.54
CA ARG A 4 -85.10 75.33 -49.37
C ARG A 4 -84.29 75.33 -48.07
N SER A 5 -84.29 74.19 -47.40
CA SER A 5 -83.38 73.89 -46.29
C SER A 5 -82.05 73.37 -46.81
N SER A 6 -80.97 73.95 -46.37
CA SER A 6 -79.61 73.51 -46.60
C SER A 6 -79.17 72.52 -45.51
N ARG A 7 -78.74 71.37 -45.89
CA ARG A 7 -78.08 70.38 -45.00
C ARG A 7 -76.56 70.70 -44.80
N PRO A 8 -76.07 70.81 -43.59
CA PRO A 8 -74.63 70.74 -43.32
C PRO A 8 -74.34 69.42 -42.65
N GLY A 9 -73.55 68.55 -43.27
CA GLY A 9 -73.31 67.29 -42.60
C GLY A 9 -72.13 66.45 -43.10
N LYS A 10 -71.39 66.82 -44.15
CA LYS A 10 -70.28 65.93 -44.66
C LYS A 10 -68.88 66.36 -44.22
N ALA A 11 -68.55 67.52 -43.83
CA ALA A 11 -67.22 68.04 -43.56
C ALA A 11 -66.63 67.60 -42.16
N LYS A 12 -67.48 67.38 -41.14
CA LYS A 12 -66.99 66.94 -39.80
C LYS A 12 -66.62 65.47 -39.72
N ARG A 13 -67.20 64.60 -40.52
CA ARG A 13 -66.93 63.13 -40.52
C ARG A 13 -65.63 62.79 -41.23
N GLN A 14 -65.24 63.53 -42.25
CA GLN A 14 -63.95 63.35 -42.94
C GLN A 14 -62.74 63.80 -42.10
N ARG A 15 -62.88 64.88 -41.30
CA ARG A 15 -61.81 65.37 -40.41
C ARG A 15 -61.49 64.36 -39.29
N GLY A 16 -62.47 63.69 -38.71
CA GLY A 16 -62.30 62.69 -37.67
C GLY A 16 -61.61 61.39 -38.19
N PHE A 17 -61.91 61.02 -39.43
CA PHE A 17 -61.27 59.84 -40.06
C PHE A 17 -59.80 60.08 -40.40
N THR A 18 -59.45 61.23 -40.94
CA THR A 18 -58.08 61.66 -41.24
C THR A 18 -57.23 61.85 -39.99
N ILE A 19 -57.77 62.28 -38.88
CA ILE A 19 -57.03 62.38 -37.61
C ILE A 19 -56.73 60.98 -37.03
N ARG A 20 -57.70 60.08 -37.06
CA ARG A 20 -57.53 58.71 -36.59
C ARG A 20 -56.50 57.92 -37.44
N THR A 21 -56.57 58.09 -38.76
CA THR A 21 -55.55 57.45 -39.66
C THR A 21 -54.18 58.06 -39.48
N ARG A 22 -54.04 59.36 -39.24
CA ARG A 22 -52.72 59.96 -38.90
C ARG A 22 -52.21 59.52 -37.55
N LEU A 23 -53.09 59.36 -36.55
CA LEU A 23 -52.70 58.82 -35.21
C LEU A 23 -52.25 57.41 -35.29
N VAL A 24 -52.94 56.52 -36.06
CA VAL A 24 -52.52 55.12 -36.29
C VAL A 24 -51.24 55.11 -37.07
N ALA A 25 -51.06 55.90 -38.11
CA ALA A 25 -49.78 55.96 -38.85
C ALA A 25 -48.63 56.44 -37.98
N PHE A 26 -48.86 57.46 -37.12
CA PHE A 26 -47.82 57.93 -36.19
C PHE A 26 -47.45 56.86 -35.14
N LEU A 27 -48.45 56.16 -34.60
CA LEU A 27 -48.26 55.07 -33.66
C LEU A 27 -47.48 53.91 -34.34
N SER A 28 -47.82 53.58 -35.59
CA SER A 28 -47.09 52.53 -36.37
C SER A 28 -45.65 52.94 -36.62
N VAL A 29 -45.40 54.21 -36.99
CA VAL A 29 -44.00 54.69 -37.17
C VAL A 29 -43.22 54.67 -35.84
N PHE A 30 -43.88 55.08 -34.74
CA PHE A 30 -43.25 55.02 -33.42
C PHE A 30 -42.90 53.62 -32.99
N VAL A 31 -43.80 52.65 -33.22
CA VAL A 31 -43.54 51.22 -32.99
C VAL A 31 -42.39 50.70 -33.86
N LEU A 32 -42.41 51.09 -35.17
CA LEU A 32 -41.30 50.71 -36.09
C LEU A 32 -39.98 51.33 -35.69
N VAL A 33 -39.94 52.58 -35.24
CA VAL A 33 -38.69 53.16 -34.71
C VAL A 33 -38.24 52.49 -33.41
N GLY A 34 -39.21 52.13 -32.53
CA GLY A 34 -38.89 51.32 -31.33
C GLY A 34 -38.32 49.95 -31.65
N ILE A 35 -38.90 49.28 -32.66
CA ILE A 35 -38.36 47.95 -33.13
C ILE A 35 -36.99 48.13 -33.76
N LEU A 36 -36.79 49.16 -34.61
CA LEU A 36 -35.48 49.47 -35.21
C LEU A 36 -34.44 49.80 -34.13
N GLY A 37 -34.79 50.64 -33.17
CA GLY A 37 -33.93 50.95 -32.03
C GLY A 37 -33.56 49.71 -31.22
N ARG A 38 -34.53 48.82 -30.98
CA ARG A 38 -34.31 47.53 -30.32
C ARG A 38 -33.43 46.60 -31.14
N LEU A 39 -33.62 46.58 -32.46
CA LEU A 39 -32.79 45.76 -33.36
C LEU A 39 -31.34 46.23 -33.41
N VAL A 40 -31.13 47.57 -33.48
CA VAL A 40 -29.77 48.16 -33.39
C VAL A 40 -29.14 47.87 -32.04
N TRP A 41 -29.90 47.93 -30.95
CA TRP A 41 -29.40 47.55 -29.62
C TRP A 41 -28.96 46.08 -29.58
N ILE A 42 -29.83 45.18 -30.02
CA ILE A 42 -29.56 43.72 -29.97
C ILE A 42 -28.43 43.34 -30.93
N GLN A 43 -28.39 43.89 -32.15
CA GLN A 43 -27.44 43.50 -33.18
C GLN A 43 -26.13 44.31 -33.15
N GLY A 44 -26.15 45.52 -32.60
CA GLY A 44 -25.00 46.40 -32.56
C GLY A 44 -24.33 46.50 -31.21
N LEU A 45 -25.07 46.75 -30.14
CA LEU A 45 -24.50 47.04 -28.83
C LEU A 45 -24.43 45.81 -27.91
N ASP A 46 -25.36 44.88 -28.05
CA ASP A 46 -25.49 43.70 -27.18
C ASP A 46 -25.20 42.38 -27.94
N ALA A 47 -24.84 42.46 -29.21
CA ALA A 47 -24.66 41.29 -30.07
C ALA A 47 -23.59 40.32 -29.54
N SER A 48 -22.48 40.85 -29.04
CA SER A 48 -21.38 40.04 -28.48
C SER A 48 -21.78 39.32 -27.17
N GLN A 49 -22.56 40.00 -26.31
CA GLN A 49 -23.05 39.40 -25.07
C GLN A 49 -24.13 38.34 -25.33
N ILE A 50 -25.03 38.59 -26.29
CA ILE A 50 -26.05 37.61 -26.67
C ILE A 50 -25.42 36.41 -27.34
N ALA A 51 -24.42 36.61 -28.22
CA ALA A 51 -23.69 35.56 -28.86
C ALA A 51 -22.88 34.71 -27.82
N SER A 52 -22.21 35.37 -26.88
CA SER A 52 -21.46 34.66 -25.82
C SER A 52 -22.38 33.89 -24.87
N ARG A 53 -23.54 34.41 -24.50
CA ARG A 53 -24.56 33.69 -23.71
C ARG A 53 -25.13 32.49 -24.47
N ALA A 54 -25.42 32.66 -25.76
CA ALA A 54 -25.91 31.59 -26.62
C ALA A 54 -24.84 30.47 -26.81
N LEU A 55 -23.58 30.87 -26.94
CA LEU A 55 -22.44 29.97 -27.00
C LEU A 55 -22.27 29.22 -25.66
N ALA A 56 -22.23 29.94 -24.53
CA ALA A 56 -22.11 29.35 -23.19
C ALA A 56 -23.21 28.33 -22.88
N GLY A 57 -24.42 28.51 -23.41
CA GLY A 57 -25.51 27.53 -23.27
C GLY A 57 -25.36 26.27 -24.14
N ARG A 58 -24.43 26.26 -25.12
CA ARG A 58 -24.14 25.13 -26.02
C ARG A 58 -22.79 24.49 -25.74
N LEU A 59 -21.89 25.18 -25.05
CA LEU A 59 -20.60 24.64 -24.67
C LEU A 59 -20.79 23.59 -23.57
N VAL A 60 -20.25 22.39 -23.84
CA VAL A 60 -20.19 21.28 -22.90
C VAL A 60 -18.72 21.00 -22.62
N THR A 61 -18.36 20.96 -21.34
CA THR A 61 -17.03 20.54 -20.91
C THR A 61 -17.10 19.08 -20.47
N GLN A 62 -16.38 18.22 -21.17
CA GLN A 62 -16.22 16.80 -20.84
C GLN A 62 -14.86 16.61 -20.19
N PRO A 63 -14.77 16.04 -18.97
CA PRO A 63 -13.49 15.69 -18.39
C PRO A 63 -12.84 14.56 -19.19
N LEU A 64 -11.53 14.66 -19.36
CA LEU A 64 -10.67 13.61 -19.90
C LEU A 64 -9.83 13.08 -18.73
N PRO A 65 -10.20 11.95 -18.13
CA PRO A 65 -9.50 11.43 -16.97
C PRO A 65 -8.06 11.08 -17.32
N ALA A 66 -7.14 11.41 -16.41
CA ALA A 66 -5.76 10.96 -16.47
C ALA A 66 -5.65 9.50 -16.02
N ASP A 67 -4.78 8.74 -16.66
CA ASP A 67 -4.43 7.41 -16.19
C ASP A 67 -3.58 7.50 -14.92
N ARG A 68 -3.93 6.67 -13.94
CA ARG A 68 -3.18 6.55 -12.71
C ARG A 68 -1.87 5.80 -12.95
N GLY A 69 -0.74 6.29 -12.41
CA GLY A 69 0.58 5.68 -12.59
C GLY A 69 0.61 4.21 -12.16
N VAL A 70 1.31 3.38 -12.91
CA VAL A 70 1.52 1.95 -12.66
C VAL A 70 2.37 1.73 -11.41
N ILE A 71 2.18 0.60 -10.70
CA ILE A 71 3.08 0.14 -9.64
C ILE A 71 3.67 -1.20 -10.09
N LEU A 72 5.00 -1.25 -10.19
CA LEU A 72 5.76 -2.40 -10.66
C LEU A 72 6.57 -3.02 -9.51
N GLY A 73 6.77 -4.32 -9.54
CA GLY A 73 7.81 -5.02 -8.79
C GLY A 73 9.21 -4.75 -9.35
N ALA A 74 10.24 -5.21 -8.65
CA ALA A 74 11.64 -5.00 -9.03
C ALA A 74 12.04 -5.66 -10.37
N ASP A 75 11.27 -6.65 -10.80
CA ASP A 75 11.42 -7.39 -12.06
C ASP A 75 10.52 -6.85 -13.20
N GLY A 76 9.79 -5.76 -12.96
CA GLY A 76 8.83 -5.18 -13.90
C GLY A 76 7.44 -5.82 -13.87
N THR A 77 7.18 -6.82 -13.02
CA THR A 77 5.84 -7.39 -12.85
C THR A 77 4.84 -6.32 -12.43
N VAL A 78 3.70 -6.27 -13.09
CA VAL A 78 2.64 -5.31 -12.78
C VAL A 78 1.92 -5.71 -11.49
N LEU A 79 2.01 -4.85 -10.47
CA LEU A 79 1.35 -5.02 -9.18
C LEU A 79 0.05 -4.22 -9.10
N ALA A 80 0.02 -3.03 -9.71
CA ALA A 80 -1.19 -2.23 -9.83
C ALA A 80 -1.20 -1.47 -11.16
N ASP A 81 -2.32 -1.50 -11.88
CA ASP A 81 -2.51 -0.82 -13.16
C ASP A 81 -3.96 -0.38 -13.33
N ASN A 82 -4.24 0.29 -14.43
CA ASN A 82 -5.58 0.69 -14.84
C ASN A 82 -6.17 -0.38 -15.76
N ALA A 83 -7.44 -0.70 -15.56
CA ALA A 83 -8.15 -1.63 -16.41
C ALA A 83 -9.45 -1.01 -16.92
N ASP A 84 -9.67 -1.13 -18.22
CA ASP A 84 -10.93 -0.73 -18.82
C ASP A 84 -12.07 -1.65 -18.36
N ARG A 85 -13.17 -1.02 -17.98
CA ARG A 85 -14.42 -1.68 -17.62
C ARG A 85 -15.58 -0.99 -18.32
N TYR A 86 -16.66 -1.71 -18.44
CA TYR A 86 -17.87 -1.22 -19.10
C TYR A 86 -19.05 -1.32 -18.13
N GLN A 87 -19.86 -0.27 -18.15
CA GLN A 87 -21.19 -0.28 -17.58
C GLN A 87 -22.18 -0.47 -18.71
N ILE A 88 -22.86 -1.60 -18.75
CA ILE A 88 -23.92 -1.85 -19.71
C ILE A 88 -25.14 -1.05 -19.29
N VAL A 89 -25.67 -0.27 -20.21
CA VAL A 89 -26.86 0.53 -20.04
C VAL A 89 -27.89 0.21 -21.13
N VAL A 90 -29.15 0.39 -20.81
CA VAL A 90 -30.25 0.09 -21.71
C VAL A 90 -31.16 1.31 -21.90
N ASP A 91 -31.58 1.53 -23.14
CA ASP A 91 -32.78 2.26 -23.49
C ASP A 91 -33.95 1.27 -23.49
N GLN A 92 -34.74 1.31 -22.40
CA GLN A 92 -35.83 0.34 -22.18
C GLN A 92 -36.93 0.40 -23.25
N VAL A 93 -37.09 1.55 -23.92
CA VAL A 93 -38.05 1.69 -25.03
C VAL A 93 -37.56 0.98 -26.28
N ASN A 94 -36.26 1.08 -26.57
CA ASN A 94 -35.68 0.47 -27.77
C ASN A 94 -35.51 -1.06 -27.64
N VAL A 95 -35.16 -1.56 -26.44
CA VAL A 95 -35.02 -3.01 -26.21
C VAL A 95 -36.34 -3.77 -26.39
N ALA A 96 -37.48 -3.11 -26.24
CA ALA A 96 -38.77 -3.72 -26.52
C ALA A 96 -38.97 -4.15 -27.99
N ALA A 97 -38.16 -3.59 -28.92
CA ALA A 97 -38.17 -3.92 -30.33
C ALA A 97 -37.24 -5.10 -30.70
N TYR A 98 -36.60 -5.75 -29.73
CA TYR A 98 -35.69 -6.89 -30.00
C TYR A 98 -36.43 -8.07 -30.58
N LYS A 99 -35.88 -8.65 -31.63
CA LYS A 99 -36.45 -9.76 -32.42
C LYS A 99 -35.41 -10.86 -32.64
N ASP A 100 -35.85 -12.06 -33.00
CA ASP A 100 -34.98 -13.12 -33.47
C ASP A 100 -34.67 -12.97 -34.98
N GLU A 101 -33.87 -13.91 -35.53
CA GLU A 101 -33.49 -13.95 -36.94
C GLU A 101 -34.70 -14.12 -37.88
N ASP A 102 -35.81 -14.69 -37.40
CA ASP A 102 -37.06 -14.88 -38.12
C ASP A 102 -38.05 -13.71 -37.96
N ASP A 103 -37.59 -12.57 -37.39
CA ASP A 103 -38.34 -11.33 -37.13
C ASP A 103 -39.46 -11.47 -36.07
N ASN A 104 -39.44 -12.57 -35.23
CA ASN A 104 -40.39 -12.72 -34.13
C ASN A 104 -40.03 -11.81 -32.93
N PRO A 105 -40.98 -11.16 -32.31
CA PRO A 105 -40.71 -10.25 -31.19
C PRO A 105 -40.26 -11.01 -29.93
N LEU A 106 -39.04 -10.79 -29.49
CA LEU A 106 -38.45 -11.34 -28.28
C LEU A 106 -38.54 -10.33 -27.10
N GLY A 107 -38.45 -9.04 -27.39
CA GLY A 107 -38.53 -7.96 -26.45
C GLY A 107 -37.51 -8.04 -25.28
N ALA A 108 -37.79 -7.38 -24.16
CA ALA A 108 -36.93 -7.36 -22.99
C ALA A 108 -36.65 -8.75 -22.38
N TRP A 109 -37.60 -9.70 -22.48
CA TRP A 109 -37.41 -11.05 -21.99
C TRP A 109 -36.41 -11.85 -22.84
N GLY A 110 -36.51 -11.76 -24.18
CA GLY A 110 -35.52 -12.36 -25.06
C GLY A 110 -34.14 -11.79 -24.88
N ALA A 111 -34.03 -10.47 -24.74
CA ALA A 111 -32.76 -9.80 -24.44
C ALA A 111 -32.18 -10.28 -23.10
N ALA A 112 -32.99 -10.39 -22.04
CA ALA A 112 -32.55 -10.91 -20.75
C ALA A 112 -32.03 -12.35 -20.85
N LYS A 113 -32.71 -13.23 -21.61
CA LYS A 113 -32.28 -14.61 -21.83
C LYS A 113 -30.95 -14.69 -22.61
N ALA A 114 -30.77 -13.86 -23.62
CA ALA A 114 -29.56 -13.85 -24.44
C ALA A 114 -28.35 -13.34 -23.62
N MET A 115 -28.53 -12.31 -22.81
CA MET A 115 -27.46 -11.72 -22.00
C MET A 115 -27.11 -12.55 -20.74
N ALA A 116 -28.04 -13.33 -20.21
CA ALA A 116 -27.89 -14.06 -18.94
C ALA A 116 -26.67 -14.98 -18.89
N PRO A 117 -26.40 -15.86 -19.88
CA PRO A 117 -25.24 -16.74 -19.88
C PRO A 117 -23.92 -15.97 -19.97
N ILE A 118 -23.87 -14.88 -20.75
CA ILE A 118 -22.68 -14.04 -20.95
C ILE A 118 -22.37 -13.28 -19.66
N LEU A 119 -23.39 -12.78 -18.96
CA LEU A 119 -23.23 -12.06 -17.68
C LEU A 119 -23.09 -12.99 -16.46
N GLY A 120 -23.21 -14.31 -16.64
CA GLY A 120 -23.12 -15.28 -15.56
C GLY A 120 -24.23 -15.10 -14.50
N THR A 121 -25.43 -14.65 -14.89
CA THR A 121 -26.53 -14.36 -13.97
C THR A 121 -27.86 -14.90 -14.53
N GLU A 122 -28.92 -14.88 -13.72
CA GLU A 122 -30.24 -15.35 -14.18
C GLU A 122 -30.98 -14.25 -14.98
N ALA A 123 -31.67 -14.66 -16.05
CA ALA A 123 -32.48 -13.75 -16.87
C ALA A 123 -33.53 -12.98 -16.05
N GLY A 124 -34.09 -13.62 -15.01
CA GLY A 124 -35.04 -12.99 -14.09
C GLY A 124 -34.50 -11.79 -13.32
N LEU A 125 -33.18 -11.74 -13.07
CA LEU A 125 -32.51 -10.61 -12.41
C LEU A 125 -32.19 -9.46 -13.39
N ILE A 126 -32.04 -9.77 -14.67
CA ILE A 126 -31.79 -8.78 -15.73
C ILE A 126 -33.10 -8.14 -16.20
N LEU A 127 -34.16 -8.92 -16.36
CA LEU A 127 -35.44 -8.48 -16.94
C LEU A 127 -36.01 -7.18 -16.32
N PRO A 128 -36.07 -7.00 -14.98
CA PRO A 128 -36.59 -5.76 -14.39
C PRO A 128 -35.77 -4.51 -14.80
N LYS A 129 -34.48 -4.69 -15.11
CA LYS A 129 -33.60 -3.61 -15.55
C LYS A 129 -33.84 -3.23 -17.02
N LEU A 130 -34.26 -4.18 -17.84
CA LEU A 130 -34.55 -3.99 -19.26
C LEU A 130 -35.98 -3.53 -19.53
N SER A 131 -36.90 -3.63 -18.55
CA SER A 131 -38.33 -3.34 -18.70
C SER A 131 -38.69 -1.98 -18.14
N GLY A 132 -39.45 -1.17 -18.88
CA GLY A 132 -39.91 0.16 -18.48
C GLY A 132 -39.90 1.16 -19.61
N ASP A 133 -39.82 2.44 -19.27
CA ASP A 133 -39.88 3.56 -20.19
C ASP A 133 -38.64 4.49 -20.13
N LYS A 134 -37.65 4.13 -19.31
CA LYS A 134 -36.42 4.91 -19.17
C LYS A 134 -35.54 4.80 -20.42
N ARG A 135 -35.05 5.95 -20.89
CA ARG A 135 -34.08 6.02 -21.99
C ARG A 135 -32.65 5.68 -21.57
N TRP A 136 -32.39 5.62 -20.26
CA TRP A 136 -31.12 5.20 -19.68
C TRP A 136 -31.36 4.47 -18.36
N ASN A 137 -30.91 3.23 -18.27
CA ASN A 137 -30.97 2.45 -17.04
C ASN A 137 -29.77 1.49 -16.97
N PRO A 138 -29.01 1.45 -15.85
CA PRO A 138 -27.85 0.56 -15.72
C PRO A 138 -28.31 -0.91 -15.59
N VAL A 139 -27.68 -1.79 -16.34
CA VAL A 139 -27.94 -3.25 -16.35
C VAL A 139 -26.89 -3.99 -15.58
N ALA A 140 -25.61 -3.78 -15.92
CA ALA A 140 -24.46 -4.43 -15.31
C ALA A 140 -23.26 -3.49 -15.29
N THR A 141 -22.39 -3.62 -14.28
CA THR A 141 -21.17 -2.84 -14.10
C THR A 141 -19.96 -3.76 -13.94
N GLY A 142 -18.75 -3.25 -14.14
CA GLY A 142 -17.52 -4.04 -13.99
C GLY A 142 -17.24 -5.01 -15.15
N ILE A 143 -17.92 -4.83 -16.26
CA ILE A 143 -17.85 -5.73 -17.42
C ILE A 143 -16.50 -5.55 -18.13
N THR A 144 -15.85 -6.67 -18.47
CA THR A 144 -14.60 -6.65 -19.25
C THR A 144 -14.87 -6.36 -20.74
N SER A 145 -13.81 -6.02 -21.47
CA SER A 145 -13.92 -5.77 -22.93
C SER A 145 -14.38 -6.99 -23.71
N GLU A 146 -14.00 -8.20 -23.27
CA GLU A 146 -14.39 -9.47 -23.88
C GLU A 146 -15.89 -9.70 -23.73
N VAL A 147 -16.39 -9.63 -22.48
CA VAL A 147 -17.81 -9.81 -22.16
C VAL A 147 -18.68 -8.74 -22.83
N TRP A 148 -18.19 -7.48 -22.92
CA TRP A 148 -18.90 -6.45 -23.66
C TRP A 148 -18.99 -6.78 -25.15
N ARG A 149 -17.92 -7.30 -25.78
CA ARG A 149 -17.92 -7.69 -27.18
C ARG A 149 -18.92 -8.81 -27.46
N GLU A 150 -18.98 -9.82 -26.58
CA GLU A 150 -19.97 -10.90 -26.71
C GLU A 150 -21.42 -10.39 -26.62
N ILE A 151 -21.68 -9.39 -25.74
CA ILE A 151 -23.01 -8.77 -25.66
C ILE A 151 -23.30 -7.91 -26.89
N GLN A 152 -22.31 -7.22 -27.42
CA GLN A 152 -22.46 -6.40 -28.62
C GLN A 152 -22.81 -7.25 -29.87
N GLU A 153 -22.27 -8.46 -29.95
CA GLU A 153 -22.58 -9.44 -31.04
C GLU A 153 -24.03 -9.92 -31.01
N LEU A 154 -24.76 -9.73 -29.89
CA LEU A 154 -26.19 -10.03 -29.83
C LEU A 154 -27.06 -9.01 -30.59
N GLU A 155 -26.51 -7.87 -30.99
CA GLU A 155 -27.18 -6.78 -31.71
C GLU A 155 -28.52 -6.33 -31.09
N ILE A 156 -28.63 -6.36 -29.74
CA ILE A 156 -29.85 -6.03 -29.03
C ILE A 156 -30.10 -4.51 -29.12
N PRO A 157 -31.24 -4.06 -29.70
CA PRO A 157 -31.55 -2.64 -29.81
C PRO A 157 -31.61 -1.96 -28.44
N GLY A 158 -30.96 -0.80 -28.31
CA GLY A 158 -30.97 -0.02 -27.08
C GLY A 158 -30.00 -0.48 -25.99
N ILE A 159 -29.26 -1.56 -26.20
CA ILE A 159 -28.14 -1.92 -25.34
C ILE A 159 -26.88 -1.19 -25.81
N THR A 160 -26.26 -0.44 -24.90
CA THR A 160 -25.00 0.26 -25.13
C THR A 160 -24.09 0.10 -23.90
N ALA A 161 -22.84 0.55 -24.00
CA ALA A 161 -21.95 0.52 -22.86
C ALA A 161 -21.21 1.84 -22.68
N GLU A 162 -21.06 2.23 -21.44
CA GLU A 162 -20.24 3.37 -21.02
C GLU A 162 -18.91 2.81 -20.49
N LYS A 163 -17.81 3.18 -21.18
CA LYS A 163 -16.47 2.81 -20.77
C LYS A 163 -16.02 3.66 -19.60
N TYR A 164 -15.40 3.02 -18.60
CA TYR A 164 -14.74 3.68 -17.49
C TYR A 164 -13.50 2.90 -17.06
N THR A 165 -12.59 3.55 -16.36
CA THR A 165 -11.34 2.94 -15.89
C THR A 165 -11.46 2.62 -14.40
N VAL A 166 -10.99 1.43 -14.01
CA VAL A 166 -10.87 1.03 -12.62
C VAL A 166 -9.43 0.68 -12.29
N ARG A 167 -9.05 0.85 -11.04
CA ARG A 167 -7.76 0.36 -10.56
C ARG A 167 -7.82 -1.17 -10.45
N SER A 168 -6.81 -1.84 -10.96
CA SER A 168 -6.69 -3.31 -11.02
C SER A 168 -5.37 -3.76 -10.41
N TYR A 169 -5.39 -4.89 -9.72
CA TYR A 169 -4.23 -5.48 -9.07
C TYR A 169 -4.03 -6.91 -9.60
N PRO A 170 -3.37 -7.05 -10.77
CA PRO A 170 -3.28 -8.33 -11.48
C PRO A 170 -2.59 -9.43 -10.69
N SER A 171 -1.65 -9.06 -9.82
CA SER A 171 -0.92 -9.98 -8.95
C SER A 171 -1.71 -10.39 -7.68
N GLY A 172 -2.97 -9.98 -7.55
CA GLY A 172 -3.83 -10.30 -6.41
C GLY A 172 -3.24 -9.89 -5.08
N ALA A 173 -3.13 -10.82 -4.15
CA ALA A 173 -2.63 -10.56 -2.80
C ALA A 173 -1.11 -10.36 -2.70
N VAL A 174 -0.32 -10.52 -3.78
CA VAL A 174 1.13 -10.31 -3.73
C VAL A 174 1.44 -8.86 -3.38
N ALA A 175 2.15 -8.65 -2.27
CA ALA A 175 2.44 -7.35 -1.68
C ALA A 175 1.19 -6.48 -1.39
N GLY A 176 0.00 -7.08 -1.29
CA GLY A 176 -1.26 -6.34 -1.20
C GLY A 176 -1.33 -5.35 -0.03
N ASN A 177 -0.78 -5.71 1.13
CA ASN A 177 -0.72 -4.81 2.28
C ASN A 177 0.23 -3.61 2.07
N LEU A 178 1.23 -3.75 1.19
CA LEU A 178 2.14 -2.66 0.84
C LEU A 178 1.53 -1.75 -0.21
N ILE A 179 0.99 -2.35 -1.27
CA ILE A 179 0.37 -1.60 -2.38
C ILE A 179 -0.82 -0.80 -1.85
N GLY A 180 -1.64 -1.43 -1.02
CA GLY A 180 -2.92 -0.86 -0.61
C GLY A 180 -3.94 -0.92 -1.75
N TRP A 181 -4.99 -0.11 -1.67
CA TRP A 181 -6.06 -0.12 -2.68
C TRP A 181 -6.72 1.24 -2.83
N VAL A 182 -7.37 1.39 -3.97
CA VAL A 182 -8.22 2.53 -4.31
C VAL A 182 -9.69 2.11 -4.16
N GLY A 183 -10.51 2.95 -3.54
CA GLY A 183 -11.95 2.73 -3.41
C GLY A 183 -12.68 2.81 -4.76
N SER A 184 -13.92 2.37 -4.79
CA SER A 184 -14.77 2.43 -5.99
C SER A 184 -15.05 3.86 -6.49
N ASP A 185 -14.84 4.84 -5.63
CA ASP A 185 -14.92 6.28 -5.91
C ASP A 185 -13.60 6.90 -6.42
N GLY A 186 -12.57 6.07 -6.64
CA GLY A 186 -11.25 6.51 -7.07
C GLY A 186 -10.37 7.08 -5.95
N VAL A 187 -10.82 7.06 -4.69
CA VAL A 187 -10.06 7.57 -3.54
C VAL A 187 -9.12 6.48 -3.01
N PRO A 188 -7.81 6.73 -2.88
CA PRO A 188 -6.88 5.76 -2.30
C PRO A 188 -7.08 5.66 -0.78
N LEU A 189 -7.11 4.44 -0.26
CA LEU A 189 -7.48 4.17 1.12
C LEU A 189 -6.35 3.60 1.97
N ALA A 190 -5.33 3.01 1.36
CA ALA A 190 -4.23 2.38 2.09
C ALA A 190 -2.93 2.30 1.28
N GLY A 191 -1.84 1.95 1.96
CA GLY A 191 -0.57 1.57 1.38
C GLY A 191 0.11 2.64 0.50
N LEU A 192 0.87 2.19 -0.48
CA LEU A 192 1.56 3.05 -1.44
C LEU A 192 0.60 3.86 -2.32
N GLU A 193 -0.59 3.31 -2.60
CA GLU A 193 -1.64 4.04 -3.30
C GLU A 193 -2.02 5.33 -2.57
N LEU A 194 -2.13 5.28 -1.23
CA LEU A 194 -2.40 6.46 -0.40
C LEU A 194 -1.15 7.34 -0.23
N GLN A 195 0.00 6.74 0.08
CA GLN A 195 1.24 7.46 0.33
C GLN A 195 1.66 8.30 -0.88
N HIS A 196 1.58 7.72 -2.09
CA HIS A 196 2.01 8.35 -3.34
C HIS A 196 0.85 8.91 -4.17
N GLN A 197 -0.31 9.21 -3.55
CA GLN A 197 -1.51 9.70 -4.24
C GLN A 197 -1.21 10.85 -5.19
N LYS A 198 -0.48 11.88 -4.73
CA LYS A 198 -0.20 13.08 -5.55
C LYS A 198 0.61 12.77 -6.82
N GLN A 199 1.46 11.75 -6.75
CA GLN A 199 2.32 11.34 -7.87
C GLN A 199 1.57 10.40 -8.80
N LEU A 200 0.83 9.43 -8.24
CA LEU A 200 0.13 8.40 -9.00
C LEU A 200 -1.12 8.92 -9.72
N GLN A 201 -1.83 9.90 -9.16
CA GLN A 201 -3.14 10.33 -9.68
C GLN A 201 -3.08 10.97 -11.06
N GLY A 202 -2.01 11.69 -11.41
CA GLY A 202 -1.97 12.52 -12.61
C GLY A 202 -2.84 13.77 -12.49
N LYS A 203 -3.16 14.37 -13.63
CA LYS A 203 -4.01 15.56 -13.74
C LYS A 203 -4.95 15.42 -14.93
N ASP A 204 -6.25 15.44 -14.66
CA ASP A 204 -7.26 15.34 -15.69
C ASP A 204 -7.17 16.47 -16.70
N GLY A 205 -7.41 16.13 -17.96
CA GLY A 205 -7.65 17.05 -19.05
C GLY A 205 -9.12 17.42 -19.16
N SER A 206 -9.43 18.20 -20.19
CA SER A 206 -10.81 18.55 -20.51
C SER A 206 -10.97 18.74 -22.01
N ARG A 207 -12.12 18.38 -22.52
CA ARG A 207 -12.56 18.71 -23.86
C ARG A 207 -13.79 19.58 -23.80
N GLN A 208 -13.72 20.79 -24.37
CA GLN A 208 -14.84 21.71 -24.49
C GLN A 208 -15.30 21.73 -25.95
N PHE A 209 -16.57 21.51 -26.19
CA PHE A 209 -17.15 21.48 -27.54
C PHE A 209 -18.58 22.01 -27.55
N GLU A 210 -19.00 22.54 -28.71
CA GLU A 210 -20.38 22.95 -28.93
C GLU A 210 -21.28 21.76 -29.22
N LYS A 211 -22.45 21.73 -28.56
CA LYS A 211 -23.48 20.70 -28.72
C LYS A 211 -24.74 21.30 -29.36
N GLY A 212 -25.24 20.65 -30.41
CA GLY A 212 -26.49 20.98 -31.06
C GLY A 212 -27.73 20.63 -30.23
N LEU A 213 -28.92 21.08 -30.65
CA LEU A 213 -30.18 20.79 -29.96
C LEU A 213 -30.52 19.31 -29.83
N LYS A 214 -30.03 18.47 -30.73
CA LYS A 214 -30.23 17.02 -30.69
C LYS A 214 -29.12 16.27 -29.94
N GLY A 215 -28.17 17.00 -29.38
CA GLY A 215 -27.06 16.42 -28.67
C GLY A 215 -25.80 16.15 -29.52
N ASP A 216 -25.84 16.42 -30.81
CA ASP A 216 -24.74 16.19 -31.74
C ASP A 216 -23.62 17.23 -31.54
N ILE A 217 -22.37 16.84 -31.71
CA ILE A 217 -21.24 17.78 -31.71
C ILE A 217 -21.31 18.61 -32.98
N ILE A 218 -21.17 19.93 -32.86
CA ILE A 218 -21.12 20.86 -34.00
C ILE A 218 -19.67 20.86 -34.53
N PRO A 219 -19.37 20.27 -35.71
CA PRO A 219 -18.00 20.08 -36.17
C PRO A 219 -17.21 21.38 -36.40
N LEU A 220 -17.91 22.46 -36.76
CA LEU A 220 -17.34 23.79 -37.01
C LEU A 220 -17.48 24.74 -35.81
N GLY A 221 -18.02 24.25 -34.69
CA GLY A 221 -18.14 25.01 -33.42
C GLY A 221 -16.81 25.07 -32.66
N GLU A 222 -16.84 25.78 -31.52
CA GLU A 222 -15.68 25.79 -30.63
C GLU A 222 -15.36 24.35 -30.15
N ASN A 223 -14.10 23.95 -30.31
CA ASN A 223 -13.60 22.67 -29.86
C ASN A 223 -12.18 22.87 -29.34
N ASP A 224 -12.06 22.95 -28.01
CA ASP A 224 -10.78 23.08 -27.31
C ASP A 224 -10.51 21.83 -26.47
N THR A 225 -9.30 21.32 -26.55
CA THR A 225 -8.89 20.11 -25.81
C THR A 225 -7.62 20.38 -25.04
N THR A 226 -7.71 20.31 -23.73
CA THR A 226 -6.55 20.23 -22.84
C THR A 226 -6.30 18.74 -22.57
N PRO A 227 -5.21 18.16 -23.06
CA PRO A 227 -4.90 16.74 -22.83
C PRO A 227 -4.67 16.45 -21.34
N PRO A 228 -5.00 15.24 -20.86
CA PRO A 228 -4.66 14.82 -19.51
C PRO A 228 -3.14 14.64 -19.38
N VAL A 229 -2.64 14.77 -18.16
CA VAL A 229 -1.26 14.42 -17.79
C VAL A 229 -1.33 13.19 -16.90
N ASN A 230 -0.91 12.05 -17.40
CA ASN A 230 -0.95 10.79 -16.68
C ASN A 230 -0.09 10.82 -15.41
N GLY A 231 -0.44 9.99 -14.44
CA GLY A 231 0.31 9.84 -13.20
C GLY A 231 1.66 9.20 -13.43
N THR A 232 2.63 9.58 -12.63
CA THR A 232 3.96 8.95 -12.63
C THR A 232 3.91 7.67 -11.80
N GLY A 233 4.30 6.54 -12.38
CA GLY A 233 4.31 5.23 -11.75
C GLY A 233 5.46 5.05 -10.77
N LEU A 234 5.46 3.90 -10.07
CA LEU A 234 6.48 3.47 -9.13
C LEU A 234 7.06 2.12 -9.55
N GLU A 235 8.37 1.98 -9.44
CA GLU A 235 9.04 0.69 -9.41
C GLU A 235 9.49 0.43 -7.97
N LEU A 236 9.05 -0.71 -7.40
CA LEU A 236 9.38 -1.10 -6.04
C LEU A 236 10.70 -1.87 -5.98
N THR A 237 11.28 -1.96 -4.79
CA THR A 237 12.39 -2.86 -4.51
C THR A 237 11.93 -4.30 -4.29
N ILE A 238 10.64 -4.52 -4.11
CA ILE A 238 10.02 -5.82 -3.86
C ILE A 238 10.21 -6.75 -5.06
N ASP A 239 10.85 -7.89 -4.85
CA ASP A 239 10.86 -9.01 -5.79
C ASP A 239 9.55 -9.80 -5.63
N PRO A 240 8.67 -9.86 -6.63
CA PRO A 240 7.37 -10.53 -6.48
C PRO A 240 7.47 -12.03 -6.20
N GLN A 241 8.52 -12.71 -6.65
CA GLN A 241 8.73 -14.13 -6.41
C GLN A 241 9.14 -14.39 -4.96
N ILE A 242 10.09 -13.60 -4.44
CA ILE A 242 10.51 -13.67 -3.04
C ILE A 242 9.34 -13.28 -2.13
N GLN A 243 8.61 -12.24 -2.48
CA GLN A 243 7.43 -11.77 -1.74
C GLN A 243 6.35 -12.85 -1.64
N MET A 244 5.99 -13.45 -2.76
CA MET A 244 4.97 -14.51 -2.82
C MET A 244 5.40 -15.74 -2.00
N PHE A 245 6.68 -16.14 -2.11
CA PHE A 245 7.21 -17.24 -1.34
C PHE A 245 7.17 -16.95 0.17
N ALA A 246 7.62 -15.76 0.58
CA ALA A 246 7.60 -15.34 1.98
C ALA A 246 6.16 -15.25 2.54
N GLN A 247 5.18 -14.75 1.75
CA GLN A 247 3.78 -14.72 2.15
C GLN A 247 3.22 -16.12 2.39
N ARG A 248 3.52 -17.08 1.51
CA ARG A 248 3.10 -18.47 1.68
C ARG A 248 3.73 -19.10 2.91
N SER A 249 5.05 -18.96 3.07
CA SER A 249 5.77 -19.56 4.21
C SER A 249 5.25 -19.02 5.55
N ILE A 250 5.03 -17.71 5.67
CA ILE A 250 4.51 -17.13 6.91
C ILE A 250 3.03 -17.53 7.15
N ALA A 251 2.23 -17.66 6.11
CA ALA A 251 0.84 -18.10 6.24
C ALA A 251 0.74 -19.55 6.73
N GLU A 252 1.58 -20.43 6.21
CA GLU A 252 1.70 -21.81 6.68
C GLU A 252 2.14 -21.88 8.15
N ALA A 253 3.12 -21.04 8.55
CA ALA A 253 3.58 -20.96 9.93
C ALA A 253 2.51 -20.41 10.88
N VAL A 254 1.79 -19.35 10.51
CA VAL A 254 0.66 -18.81 11.29
C VAL A 254 -0.38 -19.89 11.53
N LYS A 255 -0.76 -20.63 10.50
CA LYS A 255 -1.71 -21.76 10.61
C LYS A 255 -1.16 -22.89 11.46
N LYS A 256 0.08 -23.33 11.23
CA LYS A 256 0.74 -24.45 11.93
C LYS A 256 0.87 -24.19 13.43
N HIS A 257 1.28 -22.97 13.78
CA HIS A 257 1.53 -22.58 15.16
C HIS A 257 0.30 -21.94 15.83
N ASN A 258 -0.83 -21.83 15.10
CA ASN A 258 -2.05 -21.17 15.55
C ASN A 258 -1.74 -19.79 16.14
N ALA A 259 -0.99 -18.99 15.38
CA ALA A 259 -0.64 -17.61 15.73
C ALA A 259 -1.72 -16.64 15.27
N GLU A 260 -1.82 -15.48 15.93
CA GLU A 260 -2.76 -14.43 15.52
C GLU A 260 -2.38 -13.84 14.16
N TRP A 261 -1.10 -13.59 13.94
CA TRP A 261 -0.52 -13.11 12.71
C TRP A 261 0.99 -13.40 12.66
N GLY A 262 1.58 -13.21 11.50
CA GLY A 262 3.03 -13.29 11.32
C GLY A 262 3.52 -12.33 10.25
N THR A 263 4.79 -11.93 10.34
CA THR A 263 5.47 -11.05 9.39
C THR A 263 6.85 -11.58 9.04
N VAL A 264 7.29 -11.29 7.82
CA VAL A 264 8.66 -11.53 7.32
C VAL A 264 9.12 -10.27 6.61
N VAL A 265 10.33 -9.81 6.96
CA VAL A 265 11.03 -8.75 6.23
C VAL A 265 12.34 -9.29 5.72
N ILE A 266 12.62 -9.10 4.43
CA ILE A 266 13.86 -9.45 3.76
C ILE A 266 14.47 -8.17 3.21
N GLU A 267 15.64 -7.80 3.73
CA GLU A 267 16.38 -6.59 3.39
C GLU A 267 17.71 -6.96 2.71
N GLU A 268 18.01 -6.36 1.57
CA GLU A 268 19.28 -6.47 0.89
C GLU A 268 20.33 -5.64 1.63
N ILE A 269 21.39 -6.31 2.09
CA ILE A 269 22.48 -5.70 2.85
C ILE A 269 23.31 -4.79 1.92
N GLY A 270 23.73 -3.65 2.44
CA GLY A 270 24.50 -2.64 1.72
C GLY A 270 23.67 -1.64 0.94
N THR A 271 22.45 -1.98 0.52
CA THR A 271 21.55 -1.07 -0.21
C THR A 271 20.35 -0.62 0.62
N GLY A 272 19.94 -1.40 1.63
CA GLY A 272 18.71 -1.19 2.40
C GLY A 272 17.43 -1.48 1.61
N ARG A 273 17.52 -2.02 0.38
CA ARG A 273 16.35 -2.38 -0.43
C ARG A 273 15.57 -3.50 0.22
N LEU A 274 14.26 -3.31 0.37
CA LEU A 274 13.36 -4.33 0.86
C LEU A 274 12.97 -5.26 -0.29
N LEU A 275 13.47 -6.49 -0.27
CA LEU A 275 13.15 -7.50 -1.29
C LEU A 275 11.79 -8.13 -1.06
N ALA A 276 11.38 -8.26 0.21
CA ALA A 276 10.05 -8.68 0.60
C ALA A 276 9.64 -8.09 1.94
N VAL A 277 8.36 -7.75 2.07
CA VAL A 277 7.68 -7.42 3.33
C VAL A 277 6.36 -8.17 3.33
N ALA A 278 6.39 -9.38 3.84
CA ALA A 278 5.28 -10.31 3.82
C ALA A 278 4.57 -10.37 5.18
N GLN A 279 3.29 -10.70 5.15
CA GLN A 279 2.51 -10.98 6.36
C GLN A 279 1.42 -12.03 6.09
N ALA A 280 0.89 -12.58 7.17
CA ALA A 280 -0.33 -13.38 7.17
C ALA A 280 -1.16 -13.03 8.42
N PRO A 281 -2.49 -12.80 8.29
CA PRO A 281 -3.28 -12.76 7.04
C PRO A 281 -2.84 -11.65 6.08
N THR A 282 -3.07 -11.87 4.77
CA THR A 282 -2.72 -10.93 3.69
C THR A 282 -3.98 -10.43 3.00
N VAL A 283 -4.03 -9.14 2.65
CA VAL A 283 -5.14 -8.53 1.90
C VAL A 283 -4.96 -8.70 0.39
N ASP A 284 -6.04 -9.01 -0.32
CA ASP A 284 -6.13 -8.83 -1.77
C ASP A 284 -6.71 -7.42 -2.05
N PRO A 285 -5.94 -6.52 -2.69
CA PRO A 285 -6.42 -5.18 -3.03
C PRO A 285 -7.68 -5.15 -3.91
N ASN A 286 -7.93 -6.21 -4.70
CA ASN A 286 -9.17 -6.32 -5.46
C ASN A 286 -10.38 -6.63 -4.57
N ASN A 287 -10.16 -7.21 -3.38
CA ASN A 287 -11.20 -7.55 -2.41
C ASN A 287 -10.75 -7.27 -0.97
N PRO A 288 -10.55 -6.00 -0.60
CA PRO A 288 -10.03 -5.64 0.73
C PRO A 288 -10.98 -6.02 1.88
N GLY A 289 -12.25 -6.29 1.57
CA GLY A 289 -13.24 -6.81 2.53
C GLY A 289 -13.05 -8.27 2.91
N GLY A 290 -12.23 -9.03 2.18
CA GLY A 290 -11.98 -10.46 2.41
C GLY A 290 -11.19 -10.77 3.69
N VAL A 291 -10.58 -9.76 4.33
CA VAL A 291 -9.86 -9.91 5.60
C VAL A 291 -10.37 -8.92 6.65
N GLY A 292 -10.10 -9.21 7.93
CA GLY A 292 -10.45 -8.33 9.04
C GLY A 292 -9.76 -6.96 8.96
N GLY A 293 -10.38 -5.93 9.57
CA GLY A 293 -9.83 -4.57 9.57
C GLY A 293 -8.34 -4.49 9.97
N PRO A 294 -7.94 -5.12 11.10
CA PRO A 294 -6.53 -5.10 11.55
C PRO A 294 -5.55 -5.77 10.57
N ASP A 295 -6.01 -6.68 9.72
CA ASP A 295 -5.16 -7.42 8.77
C ASP A 295 -4.97 -6.70 7.43
N ARG A 296 -5.68 -5.59 7.23
CA ARG A 296 -5.57 -4.77 6.01
C ARG A 296 -4.32 -3.88 5.99
N GLY A 297 -3.81 -3.48 7.16
CA GLY A 297 -2.58 -2.70 7.30
C GLY A 297 -1.33 -3.53 7.04
N ALA A 298 -0.18 -2.86 6.86
CA ALA A 298 1.13 -3.50 6.74
C ALA A 298 1.78 -3.64 8.12
N ARG A 299 1.51 -4.75 8.82
CA ARG A 299 1.91 -5.00 10.22
C ARG A 299 3.41 -4.87 10.47
N ALA A 300 4.24 -5.19 9.48
CA ALA A 300 5.69 -5.01 9.60
C ALA A 300 6.10 -3.54 9.81
N PHE A 301 5.23 -2.58 9.41
CA PHE A 301 5.40 -1.15 9.63
C PHE A 301 4.64 -0.65 10.87
N THR A 302 3.44 -1.20 11.14
CA THR A 302 2.46 -0.60 12.05
C THR A 302 2.41 -1.23 13.43
N ASP A 303 2.84 -2.50 13.57
CA ASP A 303 2.66 -3.31 14.79
C ASP A 303 4.01 -3.63 15.46
N PRO A 304 4.52 -2.73 16.31
CA PRO A 304 5.76 -2.99 17.03
C PRO A 304 5.54 -4.01 18.15
N VAL A 305 6.53 -4.89 18.32
CA VAL A 305 6.57 -5.93 19.36
C VAL A 305 7.85 -5.85 20.16
N GLU A 306 7.91 -6.45 21.32
CA GLU A 306 9.16 -6.62 22.04
C GLU A 306 10.06 -7.60 21.27
N PRO A 307 11.30 -7.20 20.90
CA PRO A 307 12.21 -8.08 20.15
C PRO A 307 12.69 -9.28 20.96
N GLY A 308 12.62 -9.21 22.28
CA GLY A 308 13.16 -10.24 23.17
C GLY A 308 14.64 -10.48 22.91
N SER A 309 15.10 -11.72 23.06
CA SER A 309 16.53 -12.07 22.96
C SER A 309 17.24 -11.73 21.65
N THR A 310 16.52 -11.31 20.59
CA THR A 310 17.18 -10.73 19.39
C THR A 310 17.86 -9.40 19.73
N GLY A 311 17.35 -8.66 20.71
CA GLY A 311 17.96 -7.43 21.22
C GLY A 311 19.34 -7.62 21.87
N LYS A 312 19.70 -8.84 22.27
CA LYS A 312 21.05 -9.16 22.81
C LYS A 312 22.17 -8.89 21.79
N ALA A 313 21.84 -8.92 20.49
CA ALA A 313 22.81 -8.56 19.44
C ALA A 313 23.27 -7.09 19.58
N ILE A 314 22.36 -6.17 19.92
CA ILE A 314 22.70 -4.75 20.17
C ILE A 314 23.56 -4.62 21.43
N THR A 315 23.20 -5.33 22.52
CA THR A 315 23.97 -5.33 23.77
C THR A 315 25.37 -5.89 23.57
N ALA A 316 25.49 -6.98 22.81
CA ALA A 316 26.79 -7.56 22.46
C ALA A 316 27.65 -6.58 21.65
N ALA A 317 27.08 -5.96 20.63
CA ALA A 317 27.76 -4.94 19.83
C ALA A 317 28.22 -3.75 20.68
N ALA A 318 27.37 -3.24 21.57
CA ALA A 318 27.73 -2.13 22.46
C ALA A 318 28.89 -2.49 23.40
N LEU A 319 28.85 -3.68 24.01
CA LEU A 319 29.88 -4.14 24.93
C LEU A 319 31.25 -4.32 24.28
N ILE A 320 31.27 -4.85 23.05
CA ILE A 320 32.51 -5.06 22.29
C ILE A 320 33.03 -3.73 21.76
N GLU A 321 32.18 -2.87 21.22
CA GLU A 321 32.57 -1.54 20.70
C GLU A 321 33.18 -0.65 21.76
N GLU A 322 32.66 -0.70 22.98
CA GLU A 322 33.20 0.04 24.15
C GLU A 322 34.42 -0.65 24.78
N GLY A 323 34.90 -1.78 24.21
CA GLY A 323 36.04 -2.53 24.73
C GLY A 323 35.84 -3.13 26.12
N LEU A 324 34.60 -3.30 26.56
CA LEU A 324 34.26 -3.80 27.90
C LEU A 324 34.34 -5.31 28.02
N VAL A 325 34.18 -6.01 26.91
CA VAL A 325 34.31 -7.46 26.78
C VAL A 325 34.86 -7.82 25.41
N THR A 326 35.43 -9.04 25.30
CA THR A 326 35.71 -9.72 24.02
C THR A 326 34.81 -10.95 23.91
N PRO A 327 34.63 -11.55 22.73
CA PRO A 327 33.89 -12.79 22.59
C PRO A 327 34.34 -13.93 23.51
N GLU A 328 35.61 -13.97 23.87
CA GLU A 328 36.24 -14.96 24.76
C GLU A 328 36.20 -14.58 26.25
N SER A 329 35.69 -13.42 26.61
CA SER A 329 35.56 -12.97 28.01
C SER A 329 34.83 -14.02 28.85
N LYS A 330 35.41 -14.39 30.01
CA LYS A 330 34.97 -15.51 30.85
C LYS A 330 33.96 -15.04 31.91
N PHE A 331 32.90 -15.83 32.04
CA PHE A 331 31.83 -15.60 33.04
C PHE A 331 31.47 -16.94 33.70
N THR A 332 31.16 -16.90 34.99
CA THR A 332 30.45 -17.96 35.70
C THR A 332 29.00 -17.51 35.82
N VAL A 333 28.11 -18.19 35.09
CA VAL A 333 26.75 -17.77 34.85
C VAL A 333 25.76 -18.64 35.63
N PRO A 334 25.09 -18.09 36.67
CA PRO A 334 24.04 -18.79 37.44
C PRO A 334 22.71 -18.77 36.68
N ASP A 335 21.81 -19.71 36.96
CA ASP A 335 20.44 -19.71 36.46
C ASP A 335 19.58 -18.52 36.97
N LYS A 336 19.96 -18.01 38.16
CA LYS A 336 19.34 -16.83 38.84
C LYS A 336 20.41 -15.84 39.23
N TRP A 337 20.16 -14.59 38.93
CA TRP A 337 21.06 -13.51 39.25
C TRP A 337 20.31 -12.36 39.89
N LYS A 338 20.86 -11.87 41.02
CA LYS A 338 20.35 -10.70 41.71
C LYS A 338 21.16 -9.48 41.30
N ALA A 339 20.48 -8.50 40.72
CA ALA A 339 21.07 -7.25 40.30
C ALA A 339 21.45 -6.37 41.51
N PRO A 340 22.38 -5.42 41.36
CA PRO A 340 22.78 -4.48 42.44
C PRO A 340 21.62 -3.68 43.03
N ASN A 341 20.57 -3.40 42.25
CA ASN A 341 19.36 -2.70 42.74
C ASN A 341 18.34 -3.61 43.44
N GLY A 342 18.64 -4.92 43.59
CA GLY A 342 17.82 -5.91 44.28
C GLY A 342 16.84 -6.69 43.37
N GLU A 343 16.68 -6.33 42.11
CA GLU A 343 15.87 -7.07 41.15
C GLU A 343 16.44 -8.45 40.88
N GLU A 344 15.58 -9.44 40.69
CA GLU A 344 15.97 -10.83 40.39
C GLU A 344 15.62 -11.20 38.96
N PHE A 345 16.58 -11.78 38.24
CA PHE A 345 16.45 -12.26 36.88
C PHE A 345 16.83 -13.73 36.83
N ARG A 346 16.30 -14.42 35.80
CA ARG A 346 16.60 -15.86 35.60
C ARG A 346 16.71 -16.19 34.12
N ASP A 347 17.38 -17.26 33.84
CA ASP A 347 17.39 -17.87 32.53
C ASP A 347 16.08 -18.62 32.22
N SER A 348 15.88 -19.01 30.98
CA SER A 348 14.65 -19.68 30.53
C SER A 348 14.50 -21.10 31.08
N SER A 349 15.59 -21.69 31.52
CA SER A 349 15.67 -23.03 32.15
C SER A 349 16.55 -22.99 33.37
N ASN A 350 16.29 -23.87 34.34
CA ASN A 350 17.14 -24.04 35.49
C ASN A 350 18.42 -24.80 35.07
N HIS A 351 19.57 -24.36 35.57
CA HIS A 351 20.88 -25.01 35.37
C HIS A 351 21.81 -24.67 36.53
N ASP A 352 22.88 -25.46 36.69
CA ASP A 352 23.97 -25.16 37.61
C ASP A 352 24.80 -23.98 37.09
N ASP A 353 25.73 -23.47 37.91
CA ASP A 353 26.67 -22.44 37.47
C ASP A 353 27.48 -22.90 36.26
N GLU A 354 27.34 -22.21 35.13
CA GLU A 354 28.00 -22.53 33.86
C GLU A 354 29.21 -21.63 33.62
N LYS A 355 30.31 -22.21 33.20
CA LYS A 355 31.53 -21.48 32.80
C LYS A 355 31.45 -21.11 31.32
N LEU A 356 30.80 -19.98 30.98
CA LEU A 356 30.58 -19.53 29.62
C LEU A 356 31.58 -18.45 29.19
N THR A 357 32.01 -18.51 27.95
CA THR A 357 32.55 -17.33 27.25
C THR A 357 31.43 -16.36 26.96
N PHE A 358 31.74 -15.13 26.58
CA PHE A 358 30.71 -14.20 26.17
C PHE A 358 29.98 -14.67 24.89
N SER A 359 30.74 -15.35 23.97
CA SER A 359 30.14 -16.05 22.83
C SER A 359 29.15 -17.12 23.30
N GLY A 360 29.50 -17.92 24.28
CA GLY A 360 28.63 -18.94 24.87
C GLY A 360 27.36 -18.37 25.51
N ILE A 361 27.45 -17.21 26.14
CA ILE A 361 26.28 -16.49 26.68
C ILE A 361 25.28 -16.14 25.55
N ILE A 362 25.75 -15.62 24.40
CA ILE A 362 24.90 -15.28 23.26
C ILE A 362 24.37 -16.57 22.58
N GLU A 363 25.19 -17.57 22.41
CA GLU A 363 24.84 -18.89 21.83
C GLU A 363 23.69 -19.56 22.60
N LYS A 364 23.84 -19.69 23.94
CA LYS A 364 22.79 -20.24 24.83
C LYS A 364 21.62 -19.29 25.06
N SER A 365 21.80 -18.04 24.67
CA SER A 365 20.80 -16.99 24.94
C SER A 365 20.56 -16.73 26.45
N SER A 366 21.60 -16.88 27.30
CA SER A 366 21.47 -16.63 28.73
C SER A 366 21.09 -15.17 29.02
N ASN A 367 20.03 -14.97 29.81
CA ASN A 367 19.63 -13.66 30.30
C ASN A 367 20.57 -13.18 31.40
N THR A 368 20.83 -14.05 32.36
CA THR A 368 21.68 -13.75 33.52
C THR A 368 23.09 -13.39 33.08
N GLY A 369 23.69 -14.18 32.17
CA GLY A 369 25.00 -13.91 31.59
C GLY A 369 25.01 -12.57 30.80
N THR A 370 23.97 -12.29 30.02
CA THR A 370 23.86 -11.02 29.29
C THR A 370 23.79 -9.83 30.25
N LEU A 371 23.05 -9.93 31.36
CA LEU A 371 22.94 -8.87 32.36
C LEU A 371 24.26 -8.67 33.13
N MET A 372 24.95 -9.76 33.50
CA MET A 372 26.25 -9.70 34.16
C MET A 372 27.31 -8.99 33.29
N ALA A 373 27.31 -9.25 31.98
CA ALA A 373 28.18 -8.51 31.07
C ALA A 373 27.68 -7.08 30.85
N GLY A 374 26.39 -6.90 30.58
CA GLY A 374 25.76 -5.66 30.19
C GLY A 374 25.70 -4.58 31.30
N GLN A 375 25.81 -4.98 32.58
CA GLN A 375 25.89 -3.98 33.66
C GLN A 375 27.14 -3.10 33.57
N LYS A 376 28.14 -3.47 32.78
CA LYS A 376 29.31 -2.63 32.53
C LYS A 376 28.98 -1.41 31.66
N LEU A 377 27.89 -1.43 30.92
CA LEU A 377 27.39 -0.28 30.15
C LEU A 377 26.61 0.64 31.07
N SER A 378 26.87 1.94 30.99
CA SER A 378 26.01 2.95 31.61
C SER A 378 24.59 2.93 31.03
N LEU A 379 23.59 3.46 31.75
CA LEU A 379 22.22 3.56 31.25
C LEU A 379 22.14 4.37 29.96
N GLN A 380 22.91 5.45 29.85
CA GLN A 380 23.00 6.26 28.66
C GLN A 380 23.57 5.47 27.48
N GLN A 381 24.67 4.72 27.64
CA GLN A 381 25.22 3.88 26.59
C GLN A 381 24.21 2.83 26.09
N ARG A 382 23.48 2.16 26.99
CA ARG A 382 22.40 1.23 26.62
C ARG A 382 21.36 1.92 25.73
N TYR A 383 20.89 3.11 26.14
CA TYR A 383 19.94 3.89 25.37
C TYR A 383 20.50 4.35 24.03
N ASP A 384 21.73 4.90 24.01
CA ASP A 384 22.35 5.45 22.80
C ASP A 384 22.56 4.37 21.73
N TYR A 385 22.97 3.16 22.10
CA TYR A 385 23.11 2.06 21.14
C TYR A 385 21.76 1.58 20.60
N LEU A 386 20.70 1.50 21.43
CA LEU A 386 19.35 1.22 20.93
C LEU A 386 18.94 2.23 19.85
N LYS A 387 19.21 3.52 20.09
CA LYS A 387 18.91 4.60 19.14
C LYS A 387 19.80 4.56 17.89
N LYS A 388 21.11 4.35 18.03
CA LYS A 388 22.05 4.23 16.89
C LYS A 388 21.65 3.09 15.96
N PHE A 389 21.20 1.95 16.50
CA PHE A 389 20.65 0.85 15.70
C PHE A 389 19.25 1.11 15.13
N GLY A 390 18.63 2.26 15.42
CA GLY A 390 17.37 2.72 14.85
C GLY A 390 16.11 2.33 15.61
N LEU A 391 16.21 1.77 16.80
CA LEU A 391 15.04 1.47 17.60
C LEU A 391 14.43 2.76 18.18
N GLY A 392 13.11 2.85 18.17
CA GLY A 392 12.39 4.05 18.57
C GLY A 392 12.52 5.22 17.57
N GLU A 393 13.02 4.96 16.35
CA GLU A 393 13.17 5.91 15.25
C GLU A 393 12.31 5.51 14.06
N SER A 394 12.09 6.46 13.13
CA SER A 394 11.45 6.12 11.85
C SER A 394 12.37 5.20 11.02
N SER A 395 11.79 4.22 10.32
CA SER A 395 12.53 3.38 9.37
C SER A 395 13.11 4.16 8.17
N GLY A 396 12.69 5.42 8.01
CA GLY A 396 13.08 6.25 6.86
C GLY A 396 12.14 6.10 5.66
N ILE A 397 11.15 5.22 5.76
CA ILE A 397 10.04 5.05 4.82
C ILE A 397 8.81 5.71 5.44
N ASP A 398 8.27 6.72 4.76
CA ASP A 398 7.07 7.45 5.20
C ASP A 398 5.80 6.69 4.85
N PHE A 399 5.66 5.47 5.41
CA PHE A 399 4.53 4.60 5.13
C PHE A 399 3.32 4.96 6.00
N PRO A 400 2.08 4.92 5.48
CA PRO A 400 0.87 5.25 6.24
C PRO A 400 0.73 4.41 7.52
N GLY A 401 0.66 5.08 8.66
CA GLY A 401 0.54 4.42 9.96
C GLY A 401 1.84 3.80 10.50
N ALA A 402 2.99 4.03 9.87
CA ALA A 402 4.27 3.49 10.33
C ALA A 402 4.58 3.89 11.79
N ALA A 403 4.84 2.88 12.62
CA ALA A 403 5.22 3.05 14.02
C ALA A 403 6.74 3.20 14.16
N LYS A 404 7.16 4.01 15.11
CA LYS A 404 8.57 4.17 15.47
C LYS A 404 9.06 3.13 16.48
N GLY A 405 8.13 2.31 17.02
CA GLY A 405 8.42 1.54 18.21
C GLY A 405 8.52 2.43 19.47
N ILE A 406 8.88 1.84 20.60
CA ILE A 406 9.00 2.54 21.87
C ILE A 406 10.37 2.25 22.49
N VAL A 407 11.16 3.30 22.69
CA VAL A 407 12.36 3.29 23.50
C VAL A 407 12.28 4.51 24.40
N HIS A 408 11.88 4.31 25.65
CA HIS A 408 11.82 5.40 26.61
C HIS A 408 13.22 5.95 26.91
N PRO A 409 13.38 7.25 27.16
CA PRO A 409 14.64 7.83 27.63
C PRO A 409 15.14 7.12 28.89
N TYR A 410 16.44 6.93 29.01
CA TYR A 410 17.05 6.12 30.08
C TYR A 410 16.76 6.66 31.47
N ASP A 411 16.55 7.97 31.63
CA ASP A 411 16.17 8.64 32.87
C ASP A 411 14.72 8.35 33.31
N LYS A 412 13.94 7.67 32.48
CA LYS A 412 12.55 7.23 32.72
C LYS A 412 12.45 5.72 32.97
N TRP A 413 13.56 4.99 32.89
CA TRP A 413 13.55 3.56 33.16
C TRP A 413 13.36 3.30 34.66
N ASP A 414 12.49 2.35 34.97
CA ASP A 414 12.41 1.80 36.32
C ASP A 414 13.55 0.82 36.59
N GLY A 415 13.70 0.41 37.84
CA GLY A 415 14.77 -0.47 38.25
C GLY A 415 14.80 -1.83 37.55
N ARG A 416 13.68 -2.26 36.93
CA ARG A 416 13.62 -3.48 36.14
C ARG A 416 13.93 -3.22 34.65
N THR A 417 13.36 -2.15 34.09
CA THR A 417 13.55 -1.76 32.70
C THR A 417 15.02 -1.49 32.38
N GLU A 418 15.79 -0.90 33.27
CA GLU A 418 17.22 -0.64 33.06
C GLU A 418 18.03 -1.90 32.76
N TYR A 419 17.54 -3.09 33.16
CA TYR A 419 18.13 -4.37 32.85
C TYR A 419 17.44 -5.05 31.66
N THR A 420 16.10 -5.06 31.62
CA THR A 420 15.39 -5.83 30.60
C THR A 420 15.60 -5.32 29.17
N VAL A 421 15.91 -4.04 28.99
CA VAL A 421 16.27 -3.49 27.67
C VAL A 421 17.48 -4.16 27.04
N MET A 422 18.40 -4.71 27.85
CA MET A 422 19.60 -5.42 27.36
C MET A 422 19.31 -6.77 26.72
N PHE A 423 18.14 -7.35 26.98
CA PHE A 423 17.65 -8.54 26.29
C PHE A 423 16.33 -8.31 25.54
N GLY A 424 16.06 -7.06 25.19
CA GLY A 424 14.99 -6.67 24.28
C GLY A 424 13.59 -6.71 24.86
N GLN A 425 13.42 -6.47 26.17
CA GLN A 425 12.13 -6.24 26.83
C GLN A 425 12.06 -4.85 27.46
N GLY A 426 10.86 -4.34 27.70
CA GLY A 426 10.68 -2.95 28.13
C GLY A 426 10.86 -1.92 27.01
N LEU A 427 10.93 -2.37 25.78
CA LEU A 427 10.95 -1.59 24.55
C LEU A 427 10.15 -2.30 23.46
N SER A 428 9.81 -1.61 22.38
CA SER A 428 9.18 -2.26 21.24
C SER A 428 9.80 -1.79 19.93
N ALA A 429 9.85 -2.71 18.95
CA ALA A 429 10.38 -2.48 17.61
C ALA A 429 9.48 -3.13 16.56
N THR A 430 9.41 -2.55 15.38
CA THR A 430 8.76 -3.17 14.22
C THR A 430 9.64 -4.27 13.65
N THR A 431 9.05 -5.19 12.87
CA THR A 431 9.83 -6.23 12.16
C THR A 431 10.85 -5.61 11.19
N LEU A 432 10.53 -4.45 10.62
CA LEU A 432 11.46 -3.66 9.80
C LEU A 432 12.68 -3.20 10.59
N GLN A 433 12.47 -2.64 11.77
CA GLN A 433 13.57 -2.21 12.63
C GLN A 433 14.44 -3.40 13.07
N SER A 434 13.83 -4.54 13.38
CA SER A 434 14.54 -5.76 13.72
C SER A 434 15.41 -6.26 12.54
N ALA A 435 14.88 -6.22 11.31
CA ALA A 435 15.68 -6.55 10.11
C ALA A 435 16.85 -5.59 9.93
N SER A 436 16.63 -4.27 10.09
CA SER A 436 17.68 -3.25 9.95
C SER A 436 18.80 -3.41 10.98
N VAL A 437 18.52 -3.88 12.20
CA VAL A 437 19.57 -4.19 13.21
C VAL A 437 20.53 -5.26 12.67
N PHE A 438 19.98 -6.35 12.14
CA PHE A 438 20.79 -7.44 11.60
C PHE A 438 21.43 -7.09 10.26
N ALA A 439 20.76 -6.27 9.43
CA ALA A 439 21.37 -5.70 8.22
C ALA A 439 22.58 -4.82 8.56
N THR A 440 22.49 -4.02 9.63
CA THR A 440 23.61 -3.18 10.11
C THR A 440 24.79 -4.03 10.52
N LEU A 441 24.57 -5.11 11.29
CA LEU A 441 25.65 -6.04 11.69
C LEU A 441 26.26 -6.75 10.47
N GLY A 442 25.42 -7.26 9.56
CA GLY A 442 25.89 -7.90 8.33
C GLY A 442 26.55 -6.94 7.33
N ASN A 443 26.39 -5.63 7.52
CA ASN A 443 26.99 -4.58 6.69
C ASN A 443 28.23 -3.94 7.36
N GLY A 444 29.01 -4.71 8.11
CA GLY A 444 30.19 -4.22 8.80
C GLY A 444 29.90 -3.05 9.75
N GLY A 445 28.75 -3.05 10.40
CA GLY A 445 28.34 -2.02 11.37
C GLY A 445 27.80 -0.71 10.76
N VAL A 446 27.50 -0.68 9.47
CA VAL A 446 26.93 0.50 8.78
C VAL A 446 25.45 0.31 8.56
N ARG A 447 24.62 1.14 9.18
CA ARG A 447 23.17 1.18 8.98
C ARG A 447 22.81 1.98 7.74
N VAL A 448 22.21 1.32 6.75
CA VAL A 448 21.66 1.96 5.55
C VAL A 448 20.16 2.18 5.75
N PRO A 449 19.60 3.37 5.47
CA PRO A 449 18.16 3.59 5.51
C PRO A 449 17.41 2.67 4.55
N GLN A 450 16.34 2.04 5.02
CA GLN A 450 15.53 1.13 4.22
C GLN A 450 14.87 1.84 3.03
N GLN A 451 14.74 1.13 1.91
CA GLN A 451 14.15 1.62 0.67
C GLN A 451 13.08 0.65 0.16
N LEU A 452 11.89 1.16 -0.16
CA LEU A 452 10.77 0.39 -0.71
C LEU A 452 10.48 0.76 -2.18
N VAL A 453 10.73 2.01 -2.57
CA VAL A 453 10.58 2.50 -3.94
C VAL A 453 11.96 2.60 -4.59
N LYS A 454 12.20 1.78 -5.63
CA LYS A 454 13.45 1.73 -6.38
C LYS A 454 13.55 2.89 -7.38
N GLY A 455 12.43 3.29 -7.96
CA GLY A 455 12.40 4.34 -8.96
C GLY A 455 11.00 4.81 -9.31
N THR A 456 10.94 5.81 -10.19
CA THR A 456 9.70 6.32 -10.78
C THR A 456 9.58 5.86 -12.22
N VAL A 457 8.35 5.58 -12.67
CA VAL A 457 8.04 5.11 -14.02
C VAL A 457 7.29 6.18 -14.77
N SER A 458 7.85 6.66 -15.88
CA SER A 458 7.19 7.63 -16.76
C SER A 458 6.08 6.97 -17.57
N ASP A 459 5.24 7.78 -18.20
CA ASP A 459 4.19 7.34 -19.13
C ASP A 459 4.73 6.50 -20.32
N SER A 460 5.98 6.75 -20.73
CA SER A 460 6.66 5.96 -21.74
C SER A 460 7.29 4.65 -21.23
N GLY A 461 7.05 4.28 -19.97
CA GLY A 461 7.63 3.10 -19.32
C GLY A 461 9.10 3.24 -18.92
N ARG A 462 9.71 4.44 -19.03
CA ARG A 462 11.09 4.67 -18.61
C ARG A 462 11.16 4.74 -17.09
N VAL A 463 12.06 3.95 -16.51
CA VAL A 463 12.39 4.00 -15.10
C VAL A 463 13.48 5.03 -14.83
N SER A 464 13.25 5.89 -13.84
CA SER A 464 14.25 6.79 -13.26
C SER A 464 14.59 6.31 -11.86
N GLU A 465 15.76 5.70 -11.71
CA GLU A 465 16.18 5.07 -10.44
C GLU A 465 16.40 6.10 -9.33
N ILE A 466 16.05 5.74 -8.10
CA ILE A 466 16.35 6.46 -6.87
C ILE A 466 17.51 5.70 -6.20
N PRO A 467 18.71 6.27 -6.10
CA PRO A 467 19.84 5.57 -5.50
C PRO A 467 19.59 5.30 -4.02
N PRO A 468 20.19 4.23 -3.48
CA PRO A 468 20.21 4.00 -2.03
C PRO A 468 20.79 5.21 -1.28
N LYS A 469 20.27 5.48 -0.09
CA LYS A 469 20.79 6.55 0.76
C LYS A 469 22.11 6.14 1.39
N GLU A 470 22.96 7.12 1.71
CA GLU A 470 24.20 6.87 2.44
C GLU A 470 23.93 6.27 3.82
N GLY A 471 24.73 5.29 4.19
CA GLY A 471 24.68 4.62 5.48
C GLY A 471 25.38 5.44 6.59
N THR A 472 25.02 5.14 7.82
CA THR A 472 25.64 5.71 9.03
C THR A 472 26.34 4.59 9.81
N ARG A 473 27.61 4.79 10.16
CA ARG A 473 28.34 3.84 11.01
C ARG A 473 27.78 3.86 12.42
N VAL A 474 27.40 2.69 12.91
CA VAL A 474 26.86 2.45 14.25
C VAL A 474 27.92 1.87 15.17
N VAL A 475 28.66 0.88 14.66
CA VAL A 475 29.81 0.23 15.30
C VAL A 475 30.92 -0.01 14.27
N SER A 476 32.12 -0.32 14.73
CA SER A 476 33.24 -0.70 13.88
C SER A 476 32.96 -2.01 13.11
N GLU A 477 33.67 -2.22 12.01
CA GLU A 477 33.63 -3.46 11.24
C GLU A 477 34.07 -4.65 12.10
N GLU A 478 35.14 -4.45 12.89
CA GLU A 478 35.68 -5.46 13.82
C GLU A 478 34.63 -5.89 14.87
N THR A 479 33.87 -4.95 15.41
CA THR A 479 32.76 -5.24 16.33
C THR A 479 31.65 -6.02 15.63
N ALA A 480 31.28 -5.59 14.42
CA ALA A 480 30.22 -6.25 13.64
C ALA A 480 30.59 -7.70 13.30
N ASP A 481 31.83 -7.94 12.87
CA ASP A 481 32.36 -9.28 12.55
C ASP A 481 32.40 -10.16 13.80
N SER A 482 32.86 -9.62 14.95
CA SER A 482 32.86 -10.33 16.21
C SER A 482 31.47 -10.79 16.63
N VAL A 483 30.49 -9.88 16.55
CA VAL A 483 29.07 -10.19 16.84
C VAL A 483 28.52 -11.18 15.81
N GLY A 484 28.86 -11.03 14.53
CA GLY A 484 28.49 -11.96 13.46
C GLY A 484 28.91 -13.38 13.76
N THR A 485 30.19 -13.58 14.18
CA THR A 485 30.74 -14.88 14.58
C THR A 485 29.99 -15.48 15.77
N MET A 486 29.64 -14.67 16.79
CA MET A 486 28.87 -15.13 17.94
C MET A 486 27.42 -15.52 17.55
N LEU A 487 26.81 -14.78 16.63
CA LEU A 487 25.47 -15.08 16.10
C LEU A 487 25.49 -16.32 15.19
N GLU A 488 26.59 -16.57 14.51
CA GLU A 488 26.79 -17.81 13.74
C GLU A 488 26.87 -19.03 14.68
N ALA A 489 27.59 -18.93 15.79
CA ALA A 489 27.61 -19.99 16.82
C ALA A 489 26.19 -20.27 17.36
N ALA A 490 25.38 -19.24 17.55
CA ALA A 490 23.99 -19.40 18.02
C ALA A 490 23.11 -20.18 17.01
N VAL A 491 23.42 -20.13 15.71
CA VAL A 491 22.72 -20.92 14.67
C VAL A 491 23.38 -22.30 14.48
N ALA A 492 24.68 -22.38 14.56
CA ALA A 492 25.40 -23.65 14.34
C ALA A 492 25.11 -24.66 15.46
N GLU A 493 25.22 -24.24 16.73
CA GLU A 493 25.19 -25.12 17.90
C GLU A 493 24.23 -24.68 19.02
N GLY A 494 23.68 -23.45 18.92
CA GLY A 494 22.87 -22.85 19.96
C GLY A 494 21.37 -22.98 19.76
N THR A 495 20.63 -21.96 20.22
CA THR A 495 19.15 -21.91 20.19
C THR A 495 18.55 -21.73 18.81
N GLY A 496 19.38 -21.42 17.80
CA GLY A 496 18.95 -21.08 16.43
C GLY A 496 19.12 -22.19 15.40
N THR A 497 19.40 -23.44 15.79
CA THR A 497 19.74 -24.53 14.86
C THR A 497 18.69 -24.79 13.77
N SER A 498 17.40 -24.50 14.04
CA SER A 498 16.34 -24.62 13.04
C SER A 498 16.40 -23.52 11.95
N ALA A 499 17.27 -22.52 12.09
CA ALA A 499 17.51 -21.49 11.08
C ALA A 499 18.64 -21.86 10.10
N GLN A 500 19.33 -22.99 10.29
CA GLN A 500 20.37 -23.45 9.38
C GLN A 500 19.83 -23.61 7.96
N ILE A 501 20.63 -23.21 6.98
CA ILE A 501 20.30 -23.29 5.55
C ILE A 501 21.35 -24.19 4.89
N LYS A 502 20.90 -25.25 4.24
CA LYS A 502 21.83 -26.15 3.54
C LYS A 502 22.66 -25.39 2.50
N GLY A 503 23.98 -25.43 2.66
CA GLY A 503 24.93 -24.80 1.76
C GLY A 503 25.23 -23.34 2.06
N TYR A 504 24.71 -22.77 3.15
CA TYR A 504 25.00 -21.38 3.54
C TYR A 504 25.28 -21.30 5.04
N ARG A 505 26.31 -20.57 5.41
CA ARG A 505 26.56 -20.16 6.78
C ARG A 505 25.57 -19.09 7.19
N VAL A 506 25.05 -19.19 8.39
CA VAL A 506 23.96 -18.30 8.87
C VAL A 506 24.31 -17.72 10.22
N ALA A 507 24.21 -16.41 10.35
CA ALA A 507 24.31 -15.71 11.63
C ALA A 507 22.93 -15.20 12.06
N GLY A 508 22.50 -15.49 13.28
CA GLY A 508 21.17 -15.07 13.71
C GLY A 508 20.87 -15.34 15.17
N LYS A 509 19.73 -14.84 15.62
CA LYS A 509 19.30 -14.94 17.01
C LYS A 509 17.81 -15.21 17.13
N THR A 510 17.47 -16.16 18.00
CA THR A 510 16.08 -16.39 18.44
C THR A 510 15.65 -15.32 19.42
N GLY A 511 14.36 -14.95 19.36
CA GLY A 511 13.69 -14.14 20.36
C GLY A 511 12.39 -14.81 20.80
N THR A 512 12.10 -14.71 22.08
CA THR A 512 10.80 -15.09 22.64
C THR A 512 10.52 -14.08 23.73
N ALA A 513 9.57 -13.18 23.48
CA ALA A 513 9.16 -12.15 24.43
C ALA A 513 7.80 -12.50 25.02
N GLN A 514 7.67 -12.37 26.33
CA GLN A 514 6.40 -12.60 27.01
C GLN A 514 5.50 -11.38 26.87
N ILE A 515 4.28 -11.60 26.43
CA ILE A 515 3.24 -10.57 26.35
C ILE A 515 2.41 -10.65 27.64
N ALA A 516 2.36 -9.58 28.41
CA ALA A 516 1.51 -9.51 29.59
C ALA A 516 0.02 -9.63 29.22
N ALA A 517 -0.77 -10.14 30.16
CA ALA A 517 -2.23 -10.14 30.02
C ALA A 517 -2.73 -8.68 29.91
N GLY A 518 -3.59 -8.41 28.94
CA GLY A 518 -4.29 -7.15 28.80
C GLY A 518 -5.68 -7.20 29.39
N LYS A 519 -6.42 -6.09 29.32
CA LYS A 519 -7.78 -5.98 29.89
C LYS A 519 -8.76 -7.02 29.31
N ASP A 520 -8.57 -7.38 28.02
CA ASP A 520 -9.45 -8.30 27.27
C ASP A 520 -8.68 -9.44 26.58
N ARG A 521 -7.41 -9.69 26.98
CA ARG A 521 -6.55 -10.71 26.37
C ARG A 521 -5.70 -11.40 27.43
N GLU A 522 -5.59 -12.72 27.31
CA GLU A 522 -4.69 -13.52 28.13
C GLU A 522 -3.21 -13.20 27.84
N SER A 523 -2.30 -13.63 28.71
CA SER A 523 -0.86 -13.59 28.44
C SER A 523 -0.49 -14.46 27.22
N GLY A 524 0.62 -14.16 26.58
CA GLY A 524 1.09 -14.89 25.40
C GLY A 524 2.55 -14.65 25.14
N TYR A 525 3.01 -15.02 23.96
CA TYR A 525 4.39 -14.82 23.54
C TYR A 525 4.46 -14.23 22.15
N THR A 526 5.48 -13.41 21.89
CA THR A 526 5.93 -13.09 20.54
C THR A 526 7.14 -13.97 20.23
N ALA A 527 7.08 -14.75 19.18
CA ALA A 527 8.17 -15.57 18.71
C ALA A 527 8.89 -14.88 17.55
N ASN A 528 10.18 -14.62 17.71
CA ASN A 528 11.00 -13.91 16.75
C ASN A 528 12.22 -14.73 16.32
N PHE A 529 12.67 -14.50 15.10
CA PHE A 529 14.01 -14.86 14.64
C PHE A 529 14.50 -13.75 13.70
N SER A 530 15.72 -13.26 13.94
CA SER A 530 16.37 -12.31 13.05
C SER A 530 17.81 -12.72 12.80
N GLY A 531 18.30 -12.53 11.58
CA GLY A 531 19.63 -12.94 11.18
C GLY A 531 19.98 -12.47 9.78
N PHE A 532 21.15 -12.87 9.32
CA PHE A 532 21.65 -12.61 7.98
C PHE A 532 22.40 -13.81 7.39
N ALA A 533 22.47 -13.86 6.09
CA ALA A 533 23.18 -14.92 5.35
C ALA A 533 23.67 -14.41 3.98
N PRO A 534 24.76 -15.05 3.43
CA PRO A 534 25.73 -15.91 4.12
C PRO A 534 26.45 -15.15 5.24
N ALA A 535 26.91 -15.86 6.30
CA ALA A 535 27.55 -15.18 7.44
C ALA A 535 28.90 -14.55 7.07
N GLU A 536 29.67 -15.19 6.16
CA GLU A 536 30.99 -14.73 5.70
C GLU A 536 30.97 -13.60 4.67
N ASN A 537 29.85 -13.43 3.96
CA ASN A 537 29.65 -12.37 2.96
C ASN A 537 28.16 -12.03 2.88
N PRO A 538 27.63 -11.31 3.87
CA PRO A 538 26.20 -11.11 4.03
C PRO A 538 25.55 -10.43 2.83
N LYS A 539 24.43 -11.00 2.35
CA LYS A 539 23.65 -10.49 1.22
C LYS A 539 22.26 -10.05 1.63
N VAL A 540 21.64 -10.81 2.52
CA VAL A 540 20.30 -10.49 3.02
C VAL A 540 20.23 -10.59 4.53
N ALA A 541 19.52 -9.64 5.13
CA ALA A 541 19.06 -9.71 6.51
C ALA A 541 17.57 -10.01 6.52
N VAL A 542 17.16 -10.92 7.39
CA VAL A 542 15.77 -11.38 7.48
C VAL A 542 15.31 -11.33 8.92
N SER A 543 14.11 -10.82 9.12
CA SER A 543 13.41 -10.86 10.42
C SER A 543 12.03 -11.49 10.26
N VAL A 544 11.73 -12.44 11.15
CA VAL A 544 10.46 -13.16 11.21
C VAL A 544 9.84 -12.94 12.56
N THR A 545 8.56 -12.58 12.58
CA THR A 545 7.76 -12.43 13.81
C THR A 545 6.49 -13.27 13.70
N LEU A 546 6.17 -14.03 14.74
CA LEU A 546 4.89 -14.70 14.93
C LEU A 546 4.27 -14.22 16.25
N GLN A 547 3.07 -13.68 16.16
CA GLN A 547 2.37 -13.10 17.31
C GLN A 547 1.44 -14.12 17.94
N ARG A 548 1.59 -14.32 19.24
CA ARG A 548 0.81 -15.22 20.07
C ARG A 548 0.63 -16.64 19.50
N PRO A 549 1.72 -17.30 19.07
CA PRO A 549 1.63 -18.71 18.69
C PRO A 549 1.24 -19.54 19.93
N THR A 550 0.21 -20.37 19.79
CA THR A 550 -0.25 -21.24 20.88
C THR A 550 0.34 -22.66 20.81
N LYS A 551 0.98 -23.00 19.68
CA LYS A 551 1.70 -24.26 19.45
C LYS A 551 3.14 -23.97 19.12
N GLY A 552 4.08 -24.32 20.02
CA GLY A 552 5.51 -24.09 19.78
C GLY A 552 5.87 -22.60 19.79
N TYR A 553 5.70 -21.95 20.91
CA TYR A 553 5.84 -20.50 21.09
C TYR A 553 7.30 -19.99 21.14
N TYR A 554 8.29 -20.87 21.12
CA TYR A 554 9.69 -20.45 21.06
C TYR A 554 10.08 -20.01 19.65
N GLY A 555 10.83 -18.90 19.54
CA GLY A 555 11.33 -18.40 18.26
C GLY A 555 12.15 -19.42 17.48
N GLY A 556 12.94 -20.27 18.18
CA GLY A 556 13.71 -21.35 17.57
C GLY A 556 12.86 -22.45 16.94
N THR A 557 11.63 -22.69 17.40
CA THR A 557 10.75 -23.74 16.87
C THR A 557 9.71 -23.25 15.89
N SER A 558 9.40 -21.95 15.89
CA SER A 558 8.33 -21.38 15.06
C SER A 558 8.83 -20.38 14.02
N ALA A 559 9.65 -19.40 14.42
CA ALA A 559 10.14 -18.35 13.52
C ALA A 559 11.42 -18.77 12.75
N ALA A 560 12.34 -19.52 13.40
CA ALA A 560 13.59 -19.94 12.78
C ALA A 560 13.41 -20.84 11.54
N PRO A 561 12.46 -21.81 11.48
CA PRO A 561 12.19 -22.56 10.26
C PRO A 561 11.73 -21.68 9.10
N VAL A 562 10.86 -20.70 9.36
CA VAL A 562 10.42 -19.73 8.34
C VAL A 562 11.61 -18.93 7.82
N PHE A 563 12.47 -18.43 8.73
CA PHE A 563 13.70 -17.74 8.35
C PHE A 563 14.55 -18.60 7.41
N SER A 564 14.79 -19.88 7.76
CA SER A 564 15.57 -20.81 6.94
C SER A 564 15.00 -20.96 5.52
N GLU A 565 13.69 -21.18 5.42
CA GLU A 565 13.00 -21.34 4.15
C GLU A 565 13.07 -20.09 3.26
N VAL A 566 12.68 -18.94 3.80
CA VAL A 566 12.58 -17.70 3.01
C VAL A 566 13.96 -17.15 2.65
N THR A 567 14.93 -17.24 3.57
CA THR A 567 16.31 -16.80 3.31
C THR A 567 16.98 -17.69 2.27
N GLY A 568 16.83 -19.03 2.39
CA GLY A 568 17.37 -19.97 1.42
C GLY A 568 16.75 -19.78 0.03
N TYR A 569 15.45 -19.43 -0.06
CA TYR A 569 14.82 -19.10 -1.32
C TYR A 569 15.39 -17.79 -1.90
N ALA A 570 15.46 -16.73 -1.09
CA ALA A 570 15.97 -15.42 -1.52
C ALA A 570 17.42 -15.52 -2.04
N LEU A 571 18.32 -16.21 -1.33
CA LEU A 571 19.70 -16.39 -1.76
C LEU A 571 19.80 -17.09 -3.13
N ARG A 572 19.00 -18.14 -3.34
CA ARG A 572 18.97 -18.84 -4.64
C ARG A 572 18.40 -17.96 -5.75
N GLN A 573 17.33 -17.22 -5.47
CA GLN A 573 16.72 -16.29 -6.42
C GLN A 573 17.70 -15.18 -6.83
N MET A 574 18.52 -14.71 -5.88
CA MET A 574 19.58 -13.72 -6.12
C MET A 574 20.83 -14.33 -6.78
N GLY A 575 20.90 -15.64 -6.99
CA GLY A 575 22.07 -16.31 -7.58
C GLY A 575 23.30 -16.31 -6.66
N VAL A 576 23.12 -16.22 -5.34
CA VAL A 576 24.21 -16.23 -4.37
C VAL A 576 24.82 -17.62 -4.28
N ALA A 577 26.15 -17.70 -4.46
CA ALA A 577 26.86 -18.96 -4.36
C ALA A 577 26.87 -19.53 -2.92
N PRO A 578 26.81 -20.85 -2.75
CA PRO A 578 26.93 -21.47 -1.44
C PRO A 578 28.27 -21.16 -0.74
N SER A 579 28.25 -21.19 0.59
CA SER A 579 29.44 -21.06 1.43
C SER A 579 30.41 -22.25 1.19
N THR A 580 31.71 -21.97 1.14
CA THR A 580 32.76 -22.96 0.85
C THR A 580 33.57 -23.35 2.07
N GLU A 581 33.50 -22.58 3.14
CA GLU A 581 34.26 -22.82 4.37
C GLU A 581 33.32 -23.12 5.53
N GLU A 582 33.77 -23.98 6.43
CA GLU A 582 33.07 -24.25 7.69
C GLU A 582 33.19 -23.03 8.64
N PRO A 583 32.21 -22.82 9.55
CA PRO A 583 32.27 -21.74 10.51
C PRO A 583 33.43 -21.88 11.50
N LYS A 584 34.09 -20.76 11.78
CA LYS A 584 35.14 -20.69 12.82
C LYS A 584 34.53 -20.28 14.14
N LEU A 585 33.99 -21.25 14.89
CA LEU A 585 33.26 -20.96 16.13
C LEU A 585 34.23 -20.66 17.30
N ILE A 586 33.82 -19.74 18.14
CA ILE A 586 34.46 -19.42 19.40
C ILE A 586 33.99 -20.46 20.44
N PRO A 587 34.89 -21.04 21.26
CA PRO A 587 34.48 -22.00 22.28
C PRO A 587 33.38 -21.44 23.20
N LYS A 588 32.30 -22.18 23.37
CA LYS A 588 31.17 -21.83 24.22
C LYS A 588 31.58 -21.73 25.70
N GLU A 589 32.38 -22.65 26.14
CA GLU A 589 32.80 -22.82 27.53
C GLU A 589 34.30 -22.61 27.71
N TRP A 590 34.66 -22.06 28.86
CA TRP A 590 36.06 -21.97 29.26
C TRP A 590 36.40 -23.01 30.31
N LYS A 591 37.62 -23.50 30.25
CA LYS A 591 38.17 -24.51 31.18
C LYS A 591 38.66 -23.90 32.48
#